data_545113543a6458e31af5adacd7e95430
#
_entry.id   545113543a6458e31af5adacd7e95430
#
_cell.length_a   1.000
_cell.length_b   1.000
_cell.length_c   1.000
_cell.angle_alpha   90.00
_cell.angle_beta   90.00
_cell.angle_gamma   90.00
#
_symmetry.space_group_name_H-M   'P 1'
#
loop_
_entity.id
_entity.type
_entity.pdbx_description
1 polymer ?
#
loop_
_entity_poly.entity_id
_entity_poly.type
_entity_poly.pdbx_seq_one_letter_code
_entity_poly.pdbx_strand_id
1 'polypeptide(L)'
;MSNTGDAVSQLLGIRASGPLPLMSAVEQGLPLASLDRVVGLVSPSDRKFALRIVARATLARRRKAFATAKNAAEGRLSAEEGTRLTRLASVWAMAIEVWGETEAARRFMFEQHPMLDGRRPIDVVLDNELGRPLVEGILGRLQYCSAV
;
A
#
# COMPACT_ATOMS: atom_id res chain seq x y z
N MET A 1 -16.42 6.93 13.34
CA MET A 1 -15.78 5.71 12.83
C MET A 1 -15.13 6.00 11.48
N SER A 2 -13.81 5.91 11.43
CA SER A 2 -13.13 6.01 10.14
C SER A 2 -13.37 4.73 9.35
N ASN A 3 -14.02 4.87 8.22
CA ASN A 3 -14.18 3.80 7.27
C ASN A 3 -12.78 3.43 6.74
N THR A 4 -12.46 2.14 6.70
CA THR A 4 -11.18 1.65 6.18
C THR A 4 -10.88 2.21 4.78
N GLY A 5 -11.91 2.34 3.95
CA GLY A 5 -11.77 2.93 2.62
C GLY A 5 -11.31 4.37 2.63
N ASP A 6 -11.75 5.13 3.61
CA ASP A 6 -11.34 6.55 3.74
C ASP A 6 -9.90 6.67 4.21
N ALA A 7 -9.47 5.80 5.13
CA ALA A 7 -8.08 5.77 5.58
C ALA A 7 -7.13 5.40 4.44
N VAL A 8 -7.50 4.42 3.61
CA VAL A 8 -6.72 4.02 2.43
C VAL A 8 -6.65 5.17 1.42
N SER A 9 -7.78 5.83 1.14
CA SER A 9 -7.83 6.97 0.23
C SER A 9 -6.92 8.12 0.69
N GLN A 10 -6.90 8.39 1.99
CA GLN A 10 -6.00 9.39 2.58
C GLN A 10 -4.53 9.02 2.38
N LEU A 11 -4.19 7.75 2.61
CA LEU A 11 -2.82 7.27 2.40
C LEU A 11 -2.39 7.40 0.93
N LEU A 12 -3.32 7.13 0.01
CA LEU A 12 -3.07 7.26 -1.42
C LEU A 12 -3.11 8.72 -1.90
N GLY A 13 -3.60 9.63 -1.07
CA GLY A 13 -3.71 11.05 -1.40
C GLY A 13 -4.77 11.34 -2.45
N ILE A 14 -5.83 10.55 -2.50
CA ILE A 14 -6.92 10.71 -3.46
C ILE A 14 -8.25 11.02 -2.75
N ARG A 15 -9.19 11.57 -3.50
CA ARG A 15 -10.54 11.85 -3.01
C ARG A 15 -11.47 10.73 -3.47
N ALA A 16 -11.65 9.74 -2.61
CA ALA A 16 -12.59 8.65 -2.86
C ALA A 16 -13.25 8.28 -1.55
N SER A 17 -14.57 8.44 -1.47
CA SER A 17 -15.34 8.12 -0.27
C SER A 17 -15.98 6.75 -0.44
N GLY A 18 -15.39 5.76 0.24
CA GLY A 18 -15.90 4.41 0.23
C GLY A 18 -15.23 3.48 -0.80
N PRO A 19 -15.57 2.19 -0.76
CA PRO A 19 -14.86 1.17 -1.56
C PRO A 19 -15.13 1.26 -3.07
N LEU A 20 -16.33 1.59 -3.50
CA LEU A 20 -16.63 1.67 -4.94
C LEU A 20 -15.92 2.84 -5.63
N PRO A 21 -15.94 4.08 -5.09
CA PRO A 21 -15.14 5.16 -5.66
C PRO A 21 -13.64 4.86 -5.65
N LEU A 22 -13.13 4.19 -4.61
CA LEU A 22 -11.74 3.77 -4.56
C LEU A 22 -11.41 2.78 -5.68
N MET A 23 -12.27 1.80 -5.90
CA MET A 23 -12.12 0.83 -6.98
C MET A 23 -12.09 1.53 -8.34
N SER A 24 -12.99 2.49 -8.56
CA SER A 24 -13.02 3.29 -9.79
C SER A 24 -11.74 4.08 -10.00
N ALA A 25 -11.21 4.69 -8.93
CA ALA A 25 -9.96 5.44 -9.01
C ALA A 25 -8.79 4.54 -9.41
N VAL A 26 -8.74 3.31 -8.87
CA VAL A 26 -7.72 2.32 -9.22
C VAL A 26 -7.84 1.91 -10.69
N GLU A 27 -9.06 1.66 -11.16
CA GLU A 27 -9.32 1.28 -12.56
C GLU A 27 -8.93 2.39 -13.54
N GLN A 28 -9.18 3.64 -13.18
CA GLN A 28 -8.80 4.80 -13.98
C GLN A 28 -7.31 5.10 -13.95
N GLY A 29 -6.61 4.60 -12.95
CA GLY A 29 -5.18 4.78 -12.76
C GLY A 29 -4.85 5.76 -11.65
N LEU A 30 -4.20 5.26 -10.59
CA LEU A 30 -3.74 6.10 -9.50
C LEU A 30 -2.56 6.97 -9.97
N PRO A 31 -2.43 8.20 -9.46
CA PRO A 31 -1.29 9.04 -9.81
C PRO A 31 0.02 8.51 -9.22
N LEU A 32 1.14 8.82 -9.84
CA LEU A 32 2.47 8.48 -9.32
C LEU A 32 2.70 9.02 -7.91
N ALA A 33 2.10 10.16 -7.59
CA ALA A 33 2.18 10.73 -6.26
C ALA A 33 1.65 9.78 -5.18
N SER A 34 0.66 8.96 -5.50
CA SER A 34 0.16 7.93 -4.57
C SER A 34 1.22 6.89 -4.25
N LEU A 35 1.97 6.45 -5.26
CA LEU A 35 3.10 5.53 -5.07
C LEU A 35 4.14 6.15 -4.13
N ASP A 36 4.55 7.38 -4.42
CA ASP A 36 5.58 8.07 -3.63
C ASP A 36 5.14 8.29 -2.18
N ARG A 37 3.87 8.60 -1.95
CA ARG A 37 3.33 8.78 -0.59
C ARG A 37 3.40 7.48 0.22
N VAL A 38 2.92 6.39 -0.35
CA VAL A 38 2.89 5.09 0.37
C VAL A 38 4.31 4.57 0.59
N VAL A 39 5.15 4.62 -0.43
CA VAL A 39 6.56 4.19 -0.30
C VAL A 39 7.30 5.02 0.75
N GLY A 40 7.08 6.32 0.77
CA GLY A 40 7.69 7.21 1.75
C GLY A 40 7.27 6.94 3.19
N LEU A 41 6.04 6.44 3.39
CA LEU A 41 5.55 6.05 4.71
C LEU A 41 6.05 4.67 5.14
N VAL A 42 5.95 3.70 4.25
CA VAL A 42 6.25 2.30 4.55
C VAL A 42 7.75 2.03 4.60
N SER A 43 8.50 2.58 3.64
CA SER A 43 9.94 2.31 3.51
C SER A 43 10.71 3.58 3.12
N PRO A 44 10.82 4.55 4.02
CA PRO A 44 11.44 5.84 3.71
C PRO A 44 12.95 5.76 3.42
N SER A 45 13.63 4.74 3.91
CA SER A 45 15.08 4.59 3.73
C SER A 45 15.47 3.75 2.51
N ASP A 46 14.51 3.12 1.81
CA ASP A 46 14.78 2.29 0.65
C ASP A 46 14.09 2.84 -0.58
N ARG A 47 14.84 3.55 -1.42
CA ARG A 47 14.33 4.13 -2.66
C ARG A 47 13.93 3.08 -3.69
N LYS A 48 14.47 1.87 -3.58
CA LYS A 48 14.18 0.77 -4.51
C LYS A 48 12.89 0.06 -4.17
N PHE A 49 12.28 0.36 -3.03
CA PHE A 49 11.05 -0.28 -2.61
C PHE A 49 9.92 -0.08 -3.63
N ALA A 50 9.87 1.09 -4.28
CA ALA A 50 8.88 1.38 -5.32
C ALA A 50 8.91 0.36 -6.46
N LEU A 51 10.07 -0.27 -6.70
CA LEU A 51 10.23 -1.28 -7.74
C LEU A 51 9.51 -2.60 -7.41
N ARG A 52 9.08 -2.77 -6.17
CA ARG A 52 8.21 -3.88 -5.78
C ARG A 52 6.78 -3.70 -6.28
N ILE A 53 6.39 -2.46 -6.57
CA ILE A 53 5.05 -2.10 -7.05
C ILE A 53 5.04 -1.94 -8.57
N VAL A 54 6.03 -1.23 -9.12
CA VAL A 54 6.13 -0.91 -10.55
C VAL A 54 7.52 -1.32 -11.04
N ALA A 55 7.59 -2.00 -12.18
CA ALA A 55 8.86 -2.40 -12.79
C ALA A 55 9.72 -1.16 -13.11
N ARG A 56 11.04 -1.30 -12.97
CA ARG A 56 12.01 -0.21 -13.13
C ARG A 56 11.84 0.58 -14.42
N ALA A 57 11.82 -0.11 -15.57
CA ALA A 57 11.71 0.54 -16.88
C ALA A 57 10.36 1.25 -17.04
N THR A 58 9.30 0.63 -16.55
CA THR A 58 7.95 1.19 -16.59
C THR A 58 7.87 2.46 -15.74
N LEU A 59 8.42 2.42 -14.53
CA LEU A 59 8.41 3.56 -13.63
C LEU A 59 9.20 4.74 -14.22
N ALA A 60 10.38 4.48 -14.78
CA ALA A 60 11.19 5.51 -15.41
C ALA A 60 10.44 6.17 -16.57
N ARG A 61 9.79 5.37 -17.42
CA ARG A 61 9.01 5.88 -18.55
C ARG A 61 7.84 6.74 -18.09
N ARG A 62 7.12 6.31 -17.05
CA ARG A 62 5.97 7.06 -16.53
C ARG A 62 6.38 8.37 -15.88
N ARG A 63 7.50 8.40 -15.16
CA ARG A 63 8.01 9.63 -14.56
C ARG A 63 8.39 10.63 -15.65
N LYS A 64 8.99 10.16 -16.72
CA LYS A 64 9.35 11.00 -17.86
C LYS A 64 8.10 11.55 -18.56
N ALA A 65 7.10 10.71 -18.80
CA ALA A 65 5.83 11.11 -19.42
C ALA A 65 5.10 12.15 -18.55
N PHE A 66 5.10 11.99 -17.26
CA PHE A 66 4.51 12.93 -16.32
C PHE A 66 5.25 14.28 -16.35
N ALA A 67 6.59 14.25 -16.37
CA ALA A 67 7.42 15.45 -16.36
C ALA A 67 7.25 16.29 -17.63
N THR A 68 7.01 15.66 -18.78
CA THR A 68 6.85 16.36 -20.06
C THR A 68 5.43 16.90 -20.28
N ALA A 69 4.49 16.57 -19.39
CA ALA A 69 3.08 17.01 -19.41
C ALA A 69 2.33 16.71 -20.71
N LYS A 70 2.93 15.96 -21.65
CA LYS A 70 2.33 15.66 -22.94
C LYS A 70 1.22 14.59 -22.82
N ASN A 71 1.23 13.80 -21.76
CA ASN A 71 0.22 12.76 -21.58
C ASN A 71 0.12 12.39 -20.10
N ALA A 72 -0.69 13.13 -19.36
CA ALA A 72 -0.90 12.90 -17.94
C ALA A 72 -1.42 11.48 -17.65
N ALA A 73 -2.16 10.88 -18.60
CA ALA A 73 -2.68 9.53 -18.48
C ALA A 73 -1.56 8.47 -18.51
N GLU A 74 -0.49 8.68 -19.26
CA GLU A 74 0.64 7.76 -19.32
C GLU A 74 1.48 7.76 -18.05
N GLY A 75 1.40 8.82 -17.24
CA GLY A 75 2.06 8.93 -15.96
C GLY A 75 1.30 8.29 -14.80
N ARG A 76 0.22 7.58 -15.08
CA ARG A 76 -0.58 6.92 -14.04
C ARG A 76 -0.22 5.45 -13.91
N LEU A 77 -0.51 4.90 -12.73
CA LEU A 77 -0.32 3.48 -12.48
C LEU A 77 -1.34 2.66 -13.27
N SER A 78 -0.95 1.45 -13.69
CA SER A 78 -1.92 0.51 -14.25
C SER A 78 -2.89 0.06 -13.14
N ALA A 79 -4.02 -0.54 -13.53
CA ALA A 79 -4.98 -1.07 -12.57
C ALA A 79 -4.34 -2.13 -11.67
N GLU A 80 -3.50 -2.99 -12.23
CA GLU A 80 -2.79 -4.02 -11.47
C GLU A 80 -1.82 -3.42 -10.46
N GLU A 81 -1.03 -2.44 -10.86
CA GLU A 81 -0.10 -1.74 -9.98
C GLU A 81 -0.84 -0.97 -8.89
N GLY A 82 -1.92 -0.30 -9.25
CA GLY A 82 -2.78 0.41 -8.30
C GLY A 82 -3.44 -0.52 -7.30
N THR A 83 -3.86 -1.70 -7.73
CA THR A 83 -4.43 -2.73 -6.84
C THR A 83 -3.38 -3.19 -5.83
N ARG A 84 -2.15 -3.44 -6.29
CA ARG A 84 -1.05 -3.84 -5.41
C ARG A 84 -0.73 -2.75 -4.39
N LEU A 85 -0.67 -1.51 -4.83
CA LEU A 85 -0.42 -0.37 -3.95
C LEU A 85 -1.55 -0.19 -2.92
N THR A 86 -2.81 -0.31 -3.37
CA THR A 86 -3.97 -0.20 -2.49
C THR A 86 -3.99 -1.30 -1.43
N ARG A 87 -3.62 -2.51 -1.82
CA ARG A 87 -3.49 -3.65 -0.91
C ARG A 87 -2.46 -3.35 0.19
N LEU A 88 -1.31 -2.81 -0.19
CA LEU A 88 -0.29 -2.38 0.76
C LEU A 88 -0.80 -1.26 1.67
N ALA A 89 -1.43 -0.25 1.12
CA ALA A 89 -1.98 0.87 1.89
C ALA A 89 -3.02 0.40 2.92
N SER A 90 -3.86 -0.56 2.53
CA SER A 90 -4.88 -1.13 3.42
C SER A 90 -4.26 -1.83 4.63
N VAL A 91 -3.26 -2.68 4.40
CA VAL A 91 -2.55 -3.38 5.47
C VAL A 91 -1.77 -2.40 6.33
N TRP A 92 -1.13 -1.41 5.72
CA TRP A 92 -0.39 -0.38 6.45
C TRP A 92 -1.30 0.42 7.38
N ALA A 93 -2.46 0.84 6.90
CA ALA A 93 -3.44 1.56 7.73
C ALA A 93 -3.84 0.73 8.96
N MET A 94 -4.08 -0.55 8.78
CA MET A 94 -4.43 -1.44 9.87
C MET A 94 -3.26 -1.65 10.84
N ALA A 95 -2.04 -1.77 10.30
CA ALA A 95 -0.84 -1.91 11.12
C ALA A 95 -0.62 -0.67 12.01
N ILE A 96 -0.81 0.52 11.48
CA ILE A 96 -0.73 1.77 12.25
C ILE A 96 -1.79 1.78 13.36
N GLU A 97 -3.00 1.38 13.05
CA GLU A 97 -4.09 1.33 14.03
C GLU A 97 -3.78 0.36 15.18
N VAL A 98 -3.27 -0.84 14.87
CA VAL A 98 -2.95 -1.87 15.84
C VAL A 98 -1.75 -1.50 16.71
N TRP A 99 -0.67 -1.02 16.09
CA TRP A 99 0.59 -0.75 16.78
C TRP A 99 0.67 0.65 17.38
N GLY A 100 -0.14 1.60 16.88
CA GLY A 100 -0.25 2.95 17.40
C GLY A 100 0.85 3.91 16.99
N GLU A 101 1.94 3.41 16.40
CA GLU A 101 3.04 4.27 15.94
C GLU A 101 3.71 3.69 14.68
N THR A 102 4.30 4.58 13.91
CA THR A 102 4.88 4.25 12.60
C THR A 102 6.03 3.25 12.69
N GLU A 103 6.95 3.44 13.65
CA GLU A 103 8.12 2.58 13.78
C GLU A 103 7.75 1.14 14.17
N ALA A 104 6.79 0.97 15.08
CA ALA A 104 6.31 -0.35 15.46
C ALA A 104 5.59 -1.05 14.31
N ALA A 105 4.77 -0.31 13.56
CA ALA A 105 4.11 -0.84 12.36
C ALA A 105 5.15 -1.25 11.31
N ARG A 106 6.17 -0.45 11.12
CA ARG A 106 7.25 -0.74 10.17
C ARG A 106 8.02 -2.00 10.56
N ARG A 107 8.35 -2.15 11.84
CA ARG A 107 9.01 -3.38 12.35
C ARG A 107 8.14 -4.60 12.08
N PHE A 108 6.84 -4.52 12.38
CA PHE A 108 5.92 -5.63 12.10
C PHE A 108 5.96 -6.01 10.62
N MET A 109 5.89 -5.04 9.72
CA MET A 109 5.82 -5.30 8.28
C MET A 109 7.11 -5.93 7.72
N PHE A 110 8.27 -5.58 8.28
CA PHE A 110 9.57 -5.97 7.73
C PHE A 110 10.28 -7.08 8.50
N GLU A 111 9.73 -7.56 9.62
CA GLU A 111 10.29 -8.68 10.36
C GLU A 111 9.59 -9.98 9.98
N GLN A 112 10.36 -11.08 10.00
CA GLN A 112 9.82 -12.42 9.78
C GLN A 112 8.77 -12.75 10.85
N HIS A 113 7.70 -13.44 10.43
CA HIS A 113 6.60 -13.77 11.34
C HIS A 113 6.34 -15.28 11.33
N PRO A 114 6.26 -15.92 12.52
CA PRO A 114 6.04 -17.37 12.61
C PRO A 114 4.74 -17.85 11.95
N MET A 115 3.68 -17.07 12.04
CA MET A 115 2.38 -17.44 11.43
C MET A 115 2.39 -17.31 9.90
N LEU A 116 3.46 -16.79 9.33
CA LEU A 116 3.65 -16.68 7.88
C LEU A 116 4.81 -17.57 7.40
N ASP A 117 5.09 -18.63 8.14
CA ASP A 117 6.20 -19.56 7.87
C ASP A 117 7.55 -18.85 7.74
N GLY A 118 7.78 -17.85 8.59
CA GLY A 118 9.01 -17.08 8.60
C GLY A 118 9.12 -16.02 7.52
N ARG A 119 8.05 -15.78 6.75
CA ARG A 119 8.03 -14.70 5.76
C ARG A 119 7.72 -13.36 6.43
N ARG A 120 8.18 -12.29 5.82
CA ARG A 120 7.83 -10.95 6.28
C ARG A 120 6.43 -10.59 5.82
N PRO A 121 5.62 -9.94 6.66
CA PRO A 121 4.28 -9.48 6.24
C PRO A 121 4.29 -8.68 4.93
N ILE A 122 5.28 -7.80 4.75
CA ILE A 122 5.40 -6.98 3.53
C ILE A 122 5.50 -7.85 2.27
N ASP A 123 6.28 -8.93 2.32
CA ASP A 123 6.45 -9.81 1.18
C ASP A 123 5.15 -10.57 0.87
N VAL A 124 4.49 -11.07 1.91
CA VAL A 124 3.24 -11.81 1.76
C VAL A 124 2.15 -10.94 1.12
N VAL A 125 2.06 -9.68 1.53
CA VAL A 125 1.08 -8.72 0.98
C VAL A 125 1.38 -8.39 -0.48
N LEU A 126 2.66 -8.18 -0.82
CA LEU A 126 3.04 -7.78 -2.17
C LEU A 126 3.07 -8.93 -3.18
N ASP A 127 3.41 -10.14 -2.74
CA ASP A 127 3.61 -11.27 -3.64
C ASP A 127 2.30 -11.89 -4.13
N ASN A 128 1.21 -11.79 -3.35
CA ASN A 128 -0.04 -12.44 -3.71
C ASN A 128 -1.23 -11.73 -3.09
N GLU A 129 -2.34 -11.70 -3.83
CA GLU A 129 -3.60 -11.10 -3.35
C GLU A 129 -4.13 -11.79 -2.09
N LEU A 130 -3.90 -13.08 -1.94
CA LEU A 130 -4.32 -13.85 -0.78
C LEU A 130 -3.54 -13.49 0.48
N GLY A 131 -2.40 -12.81 0.33
CA GLY A 131 -1.57 -12.39 1.44
C GLY A 131 -2.20 -11.30 2.31
N ARG A 132 -3.00 -10.42 1.72
CA ARG A 132 -3.67 -9.36 2.47
C ARG A 132 -4.55 -9.89 3.60
N PRO A 133 -5.51 -10.79 3.37
CA PRO A 133 -6.34 -11.31 4.47
C PRO A 133 -5.54 -12.10 5.51
N LEU A 134 -4.44 -12.74 5.12
CA LEU A 134 -3.58 -13.43 6.07
C LEU A 134 -2.93 -12.45 7.05
N VAL A 135 -2.37 -11.37 6.55
CA VAL A 135 -1.72 -10.36 7.39
C VAL A 135 -2.75 -9.58 8.21
N GLU A 136 -3.87 -9.22 7.61
CA GLU A 136 -4.97 -8.56 8.32
C GLU A 136 -5.53 -9.44 9.43
N GLY A 137 -5.58 -10.75 9.22
CA GLY A 137 -5.99 -11.70 10.25
C GLY A 137 -5.05 -11.70 11.45
N ILE A 138 -3.74 -11.63 11.23
CA ILE A 138 -2.75 -11.52 12.30
C ILE A 138 -2.94 -10.20 13.07
N LEU A 139 -3.06 -9.09 12.35
CA LEU A 139 -3.27 -7.77 12.96
C LEU A 139 -4.56 -7.72 13.77
N GLY A 140 -5.63 -8.33 13.27
CA GLY A 140 -6.89 -8.40 13.98
C GLY A 140 -6.79 -9.15 15.30
N ARG A 141 -6.06 -10.25 15.32
CA ARG A 141 -5.83 -11.02 16.55
C ARG A 141 -5.03 -10.22 17.57
N LEU A 142 -4.00 -9.49 17.10
CA LEU A 142 -3.20 -8.63 17.98
C LEU A 142 -4.06 -7.52 18.59
N GLN A 143 -4.95 -6.94 17.80
CA GLN A 143 -5.86 -5.89 18.26
C GLN A 143 -6.79 -6.40 19.37
N TYR A 144 -7.39 -7.58 19.18
CA TYR A 144 -8.29 -8.17 20.16
C TYR A 144 -7.56 -8.65 21.43
N CYS A 145 -6.36 -9.20 21.28
CA CYS A 145 -5.56 -9.62 22.43
C CYS A 145 -5.13 -8.45 23.31
N SER A 146 -4.87 -7.28 22.75
CA SER A 146 -4.48 -6.09 23.51
C SER A 146 -5.66 -5.38 24.16
N ALA A 147 -6.89 -5.74 23.81
CA ALA A 147 -8.10 -5.14 24.38
C ALA A 147 -8.60 -5.86 25.65
N VAL A 148 -7.93 -6.94 26.07
CA VAL A 148 -8.32 -7.73 27.26
C VAL A 148 -7.60 -7.28 28.50
#